data_4b35f936e76e9fa582f7998e6810b206
#
_entry.id   4b35f936e76e9fa582f7998e6810b206
#
_cell.length_a   1.000
_cell.length_b   1.000
_cell.length_c   1.000
_cell.angle_alpha   90.00
_cell.angle_beta   90.00
_cell.angle_gamma   90.00
#
_symmetry.space_group_name_H-M   'P 1'
#
loop_
_entity.id
_entity.type
_entity.pdbx_description
1 polymer ?
#
loop_
_entity_poly.entity_id
_entity_poly.type
_entity_poly.pdbx_seq_one_letter_code
_entity_poly.pdbx_strand_id
1 'polypeptide(L)'
;MKDIVVYGLGGLGRKIAKELKVGEAAYHFHIIAFMDKQDLDDQYEFNVLQPKELHNLRYDYILITSEKWFEDISKELQREYGISEEKIIHLKQLIGDERYYCNLCNLKIPFMLDSGIESPVFSKRKIIGGGVRQKCICPICGGNDRERWLKYVLNNQMSFFNKKGTVLHFAPEKQIEKKIRSNKKMIYITADIEAGRADRVEDITHISFPDKYFDYIICNHVLEHIKDEKAAFMELKRCIKTDGKVVFSVPICWEIDTYENDSVKTDEDRLIEYGQKDHVRLYGRDLKSRLEEFGFHAEYYQVQKVLSKEELEIMRLIPEDTIWILSL
;
A
#
# COMPACT_ATOMS: atom_id res chain seq x y z
N MET A 1 -4.82 -33.44 0.94
CA MET A 1 -4.08 -32.18 0.70
C MET A 1 -3.65 -32.24 -0.75
N LYS A 2 -3.70 -31.13 -1.50
CA LYS A 2 -3.33 -31.08 -2.92
C LYS A 2 -1.87 -30.70 -3.06
N ASP A 3 -1.15 -31.39 -3.92
CA ASP A 3 0.25 -31.07 -4.22
C ASP A 3 0.32 -29.92 -5.21
N ILE A 4 0.98 -28.81 -4.84
CA ILE A 4 1.10 -27.62 -5.69
C ILE A 4 2.55 -27.25 -5.98
N VAL A 5 2.76 -26.70 -7.18
CA VAL A 5 3.96 -25.97 -7.56
C VAL A 5 3.63 -24.49 -7.52
N VAL A 6 4.42 -23.68 -6.84
CA VAL A 6 4.21 -22.22 -6.74
C VAL A 6 5.09 -21.53 -7.77
N TYR A 7 4.47 -20.82 -8.73
CA TYR A 7 5.16 -20.10 -9.79
C TYR A 7 5.14 -18.59 -9.59
N GLY A 8 6.33 -17.98 -9.71
CA GLY A 8 6.55 -16.55 -9.60
C GLY A 8 7.04 -16.13 -8.22
N LEU A 9 8.37 -16.04 -8.05
CA LEU A 9 9.06 -15.68 -6.81
C LEU A 9 9.56 -14.23 -6.79
N GLY A 10 8.90 -13.33 -7.51
CA GLY A 10 9.08 -11.90 -7.32
C GLY A 10 8.76 -11.46 -5.90
N GLY A 11 8.95 -10.16 -5.57
CA GLY A 11 8.83 -9.68 -4.18
C GLY A 11 7.54 -10.09 -3.45
N LEU A 12 6.38 -10.01 -4.12
CA LEU A 12 5.10 -10.46 -3.55
C LEU A 12 5.01 -12.00 -3.52
N GLY A 13 5.45 -12.67 -4.59
CA GLY A 13 5.41 -14.12 -4.70
C GLY A 13 6.17 -14.83 -3.59
N ARG A 14 7.34 -14.32 -3.20
CA ARG A 14 8.13 -14.84 -2.06
C ARG A 14 7.39 -14.74 -0.73
N LYS A 15 6.71 -13.63 -0.49
CA LYS A 15 5.89 -13.46 0.73
C LYS A 15 4.74 -14.45 0.75
N ILE A 16 4.08 -14.65 -0.40
CA ILE A 16 3.00 -15.64 -0.55
C ILE A 16 3.54 -17.05 -0.32
N ALA A 17 4.67 -17.39 -0.92
CA ALA A 17 5.31 -18.69 -0.76
C ALA A 17 5.63 -19.00 0.71
N LYS A 18 6.17 -18.01 1.44
CA LYS A 18 6.45 -18.14 2.87
C LYS A 18 5.17 -18.35 3.68
N GLU A 19 4.12 -17.57 3.41
CA GLU A 19 2.84 -17.69 4.10
C GLU A 19 2.17 -19.05 3.83
N LEU A 20 2.18 -19.51 2.58
CA LEU A 20 1.64 -20.81 2.21
C LEU A 20 2.41 -21.97 2.86
N LYS A 21 3.73 -21.82 3.04
CA LYS A 21 4.58 -22.86 3.62
C LYS A 21 4.43 -23.00 5.14
N VAL A 22 4.29 -21.88 5.86
CA VAL A 22 4.31 -21.85 7.33
C VAL A 22 3.09 -21.19 7.96
N GLY A 23 2.27 -20.47 7.18
CA GLY A 23 1.14 -19.72 7.66
C GLY A 23 -0.18 -20.49 7.72
N GLU A 24 -1.28 -19.77 7.94
CA GLU A 24 -2.63 -20.33 8.09
C GLU A 24 -3.14 -21.08 6.85
N ALA A 25 -2.64 -20.71 5.68
CA ALA A 25 -3.01 -21.37 4.42
C ALA A 25 -2.28 -22.69 4.16
N ALA A 26 -1.24 -23.03 4.91
CA ALA A 26 -0.43 -24.23 4.71
C ALA A 26 -1.21 -25.53 4.89
N TYR A 27 -2.34 -25.48 5.60
CA TYR A 27 -3.19 -26.65 5.84
C TYR A 27 -4.00 -27.10 4.63
N HIS A 28 -4.12 -26.27 3.59
CA HIS A 28 -4.94 -26.55 2.40
C HIS A 28 -4.14 -27.16 1.27
N PHE A 29 -2.84 -26.87 1.19
CA PHE A 29 -1.97 -27.32 0.12
C PHE A 29 -0.64 -27.84 0.66
N HIS A 30 -0.05 -28.79 -0.08
CA HIS A 30 1.33 -29.23 0.12
C HIS A 30 2.19 -28.66 -1.01
N ILE A 31 3.11 -27.78 -0.68
CA ILE A 31 4.01 -27.17 -1.67
C ILE A 31 5.17 -28.13 -1.90
N ILE A 32 5.24 -28.70 -3.10
CA ILE A 32 6.29 -29.65 -3.48
C ILE A 32 7.48 -28.98 -4.15
N ALA A 33 7.25 -27.84 -4.80
CA ALA A 33 8.31 -27.08 -5.45
C ALA A 33 7.90 -25.61 -5.66
N PHE A 34 8.91 -24.78 -5.83
CA PHE A 34 8.81 -23.40 -6.30
C PHE A 34 9.38 -23.31 -7.70
N MET A 35 8.89 -22.38 -8.52
CA MET A 35 9.30 -22.22 -9.89
C MET A 35 9.40 -20.74 -10.26
N ASP A 36 10.44 -20.38 -10.99
CA ASP A 36 10.60 -19.06 -11.62
C ASP A 36 11.40 -19.20 -12.91
N LYS A 37 11.24 -18.24 -13.84
CA LYS A 37 12.08 -18.15 -15.05
C LYS A 37 13.46 -17.61 -14.77
N GLN A 38 13.57 -16.74 -13.77
CA GLN A 38 14.85 -16.16 -13.37
C GLN A 38 15.64 -17.20 -12.60
N ASP A 39 16.91 -17.29 -12.89
CA ASP A 39 17.88 -18.04 -12.10
C ASP A 39 18.04 -17.24 -10.78
N LEU A 40 17.36 -17.71 -9.75
CA LEU A 40 17.40 -17.06 -8.45
C LEU A 40 18.55 -17.68 -7.68
N ASP A 41 19.56 -16.85 -7.36
CA ASP A 41 20.72 -17.24 -6.56
C ASP A 41 20.36 -18.05 -5.31
N ASP A 42 21.27 -18.97 -4.91
CA ASP A 42 21.19 -19.95 -3.80
C ASP A 42 20.87 -19.36 -2.39
N GLN A 43 20.50 -18.09 -2.28
CA GLN A 43 20.14 -17.45 -1.01
C GLN A 43 18.70 -17.75 -0.53
N TYR A 44 17.94 -18.57 -1.24
CA TYR A 44 16.54 -18.82 -0.92
C TYR A 44 16.34 -20.19 -0.29
N GLU A 45 15.62 -20.23 0.83
CA GLU A 45 15.20 -21.45 1.55
C GLU A 45 14.30 -22.41 0.71
N PHE A 46 14.17 -22.17 -0.59
CA PHE A 46 13.26 -22.88 -1.47
C PHE A 46 14.01 -23.57 -2.61
N ASN A 47 13.64 -24.83 -2.86
CA ASN A 47 14.06 -25.52 -4.09
C ASN A 47 13.33 -24.91 -5.28
N VAL A 48 14.03 -24.10 -6.09
CA VAL A 48 13.46 -23.39 -7.23
C VAL A 48 13.78 -24.15 -8.51
N LEU A 49 12.74 -24.52 -9.23
CA LEU A 49 12.83 -25.25 -10.50
C LEU A 49 12.61 -24.33 -11.69
N GLN A 50 13.18 -24.70 -12.83
CA GLN A 50 12.87 -24.09 -14.09
C GLN A 50 11.61 -24.73 -14.71
N PRO A 51 10.79 -24.01 -15.49
CA PRO A 51 9.56 -24.56 -16.08
C PRO A 51 9.75 -25.85 -16.87
N LYS A 52 10.91 -26.02 -17.53
CA LYS A 52 11.27 -27.25 -18.26
C LYS A 52 11.37 -28.52 -17.40
N GLU A 53 11.50 -28.36 -16.08
CA GLU A 53 11.65 -29.49 -15.14
C GLU A 53 10.30 -30.01 -14.63
N LEU A 54 9.20 -29.34 -14.95
CA LEU A 54 7.84 -29.70 -14.53
C LEU A 54 7.43 -31.13 -14.93
N HIS A 55 7.93 -31.62 -16.09
CA HIS A 55 7.58 -32.95 -16.57
C HIS A 55 8.10 -34.10 -15.67
N ASN A 56 9.06 -33.80 -14.79
CA ASN A 56 9.59 -34.75 -13.82
C ASN A 56 8.81 -34.79 -12.50
N LEU A 57 7.82 -33.92 -12.33
CA LEU A 57 7.07 -33.78 -11.09
C LEU A 57 5.65 -34.32 -11.20
N ARG A 58 5.18 -34.92 -10.10
CA ARG A 58 3.76 -35.21 -9.90
C ARG A 58 3.18 -34.10 -9.06
N TYR A 59 2.18 -33.38 -9.57
CA TYR A 59 1.48 -32.28 -8.90
C TYR A 59 0.02 -32.23 -9.32
N ASP A 60 -0.82 -31.67 -8.46
CA ASP A 60 -2.23 -31.41 -8.76
C ASP A 60 -2.38 -30.07 -9.50
N TYR A 61 -1.72 -29.00 -9.00
CA TYR A 61 -1.88 -27.67 -9.54
C TYR A 61 -0.56 -26.89 -9.60
N ILE A 62 -0.51 -25.92 -10.51
CA ILE A 62 0.48 -24.84 -10.56
C ILE A 62 -0.22 -23.55 -10.10
N LEU A 63 0.20 -23.03 -8.96
CA LEU A 63 -0.31 -21.78 -8.42
C LEU A 63 0.52 -20.62 -8.92
N ILE A 64 -0.05 -19.75 -9.77
CA ILE A 64 0.61 -18.54 -10.22
C ILE A 64 0.34 -17.40 -9.22
N THR A 65 1.41 -16.85 -8.63
CA THR A 65 1.33 -15.79 -7.61
C THR A 65 1.18 -14.38 -8.17
N SER A 66 1.39 -14.19 -9.47
CA SER A 66 1.36 -12.88 -10.13
C SER A 66 0.03 -12.61 -10.80
N GLU A 67 -0.75 -11.65 -10.28
CA GLU A 67 -1.94 -11.13 -10.94
C GLU A 67 -1.62 -10.50 -12.30
N LYS A 68 -0.54 -9.71 -12.35
CA LYS A 68 -0.16 -8.96 -13.57
C LYS A 68 0.18 -9.87 -14.74
N TRP A 69 0.86 -10.98 -14.47
CA TRP A 69 1.41 -11.87 -15.49
C TRP A 69 0.68 -13.21 -15.60
N PHE A 70 -0.47 -13.35 -14.91
CA PHE A 70 -1.20 -14.61 -14.88
C PHE A 70 -1.53 -15.15 -16.27
N GLU A 71 -2.14 -14.32 -17.12
CA GLU A 71 -2.54 -14.71 -18.47
C GLU A 71 -1.35 -15.10 -19.36
N ASP A 72 -0.26 -14.32 -19.29
CA ASP A 72 0.91 -14.58 -20.11
C ASP A 72 1.62 -15.87 -19.68
N ILE A 73 1.80 -16.06 -18.38
CA ILE A 73 2.39 -17.27 -17.81
C ILE A 73 1.50 -18.47 -18.08
N SER A 74 0.19 -18.37 -17.92
CA SER A 74 -0.75 -19.44 -18.18
C SER A 74 -0.69 -19.91 -19.63
N LYS A 75 -0.73 -18.98 -20.58
CA LYS A 75 -0.62 -19.29 -22.02
C LYS A 75 0.70 -19.95 -22.38
N GLU A 76 1.80 -19.50 -21.77
CA GLU A 76 3.11 -20.10 -21.96
C GLU A 76 3.18 -21.52 -21.44
N LEU A 77 2.71 -21.76 -20.20
CA LEU A 77 2.67 -23.11 -19.62
C LEU A 77 1.87 -24.08 -20.47
N GLN A 78 0.76 -23.62 -21.04
CA GLN A 78 -0.07 -24.44 -21.93
C GLN A 78 0.65 -24.72 -23.26
N ARG A 79 1.20 -23.67 -23.90
CA ARG A 79 1.74 -23.77 -25.27
C ARG A 79 3.11 -24.41 -25.32
N GLU A 80 4.00 -24.09 -24.37
CA GLU A 80 5.40 -24.52 -24.42
C GLU A 80 5.64 -25.79 -23.61
N TYR A 81 4.86 -26.00 -22.55
CA TYR A 81 5.05 -27.15 -21.64
C TYR A 81 3.88 -28.12 -21.64
N GLY A 82 2.82 -27.89 -22.43
CA GLY A 82 1.67 -28.80 -22.57
C GLY A 82 0.83 -28.95 -21.30
N ILE A 83 0.88 -27.99 -20.39
CA ILE A 83 0.14 -28.03 -19.14
C ILE A 83 -1.34 -27.73 -19.42
N SER A 84 -2.26 -28.60 -18.97
CA SER A 84 -3.69 -28.36 -19.13
C SER A 84 -4.16 -27.16 -18.27
N GLU A 85 -5.09 -26.37 -18.81
CA GLU A 85 -5.63 -25.17 -18.15
C GLU A 85 -6.19 -25.45 -16.74
N GLU A 86 -6.84 -26.59 -16.57
CA GLU A 86 -7.41 -27.03 -15.28
C GLU A 86 -6.39 -27.25 -14.16
N LYS A 87 -5.12 -27.44 -14.52
CA LYS A 87 -4.01 -27.54 -13.56
C LYS A 87 -3.39 -26.20 -13.19
N ILE A 88 -3.75 -25.12 -13.89
CA ILE A 88 -3.21 -23.78 -13.64
C ILE A 88 -4.23 -23.01 -12.80
N ILE A 89 -3.88 -22.70 -11.56
CA ILE A 89 -4.74 -21.94 -10.67
C ILE A 89 -4.19 -20.54 -10.41
N HIS A 90 -5.09 -19.59 -10.41
CA HIS A 90 -4.80 -18.23 -9.99
C HIS A 90 -4.88 -18.14 -8.46
N LEU A 91 -4.10 -17.23 -7.87
CA LEU A 91 -4.13 -16.98 -6.43
C LEU A 91 -5.56 -16.70 -5.89
N LYS A 92 -6.44 -16.12 -6.71
CA LYS A 92 -7.87 -15.90 -6.41
C LYS A 92 -8.67 -17.19 -6.20
N GLN A 93 -8.19 -18.31 -6.73
CA GLN A 93 -8.83 -19.63 -6.63
C GLN A 93 -8.31 -20.44 -5.43
N LEU A 94 -7.42 -19.84 -4.63
CA LEU A 94 -6.97 -20.42 -3.39
C LEU A 94 -8.16 -20.55 -2.45
N ILE A 95 -8.61 -21.79 -2.27
CA ILE A 95 -9.76 -22.11 -1.43
C ILE A 95 -9.28 -22.19 0.02
N GLY A 96 -9.82 -21.36 0.89
CA GLY A 96 -9.59 -21.34 2.31
C GLY A 96 -10.72 -20.58 3.01
N ASP A 97 -10.68 -20.50 4.34
CA ASP A 97 -11.60 -19.67 5.09
C ASP A 97 -11.51 -18.24 4.57
N GLU A 98 -12.63 -17.70 4.06
CA GLU A 98 -12.75 -16.32 3.57
C GLU A 98 -12.75 -15.34 4.75
N ARG A 99 -11.65 -15.32 5.49
CA ARG A 99 -11.51 -14.67 6.80
C ARG A 99 -11.37 -13.16 6.70
N TYR A 100 -10.71 -12.68 5.65
CA TYR A 100 -10.40 -11.27 5.48
C TYR A 100 -11.06 -10.68 4.24
N TYR A 101 -11.28 -9.37 4.24
CA TYR A 101 -11.85 -8.65 3.11
C TYR A 101 -10.91 -7.52 2.66
N CYS A 102 -10.56 -7.52 1.40
CA CYS A 102 -9.84 -6.41 0.77
C CYS A 102 -10.80 -5.54 -0.05
N ASN A 103 -11.13 -4.36 0.47
CA ASN A 103 -11.98 -3.43 -0.25
C ASN A 103 -11.34 -2.83 -1.50
N LEU A 104 -10.01 -2.93 -1.69
CA LEU A 104 -9.32 -2.46 -2.90
C LEU A 104 -9.68 -3.29 -4.13
N CYS A 105 -9.62 -4.61 -4.02
CA CYS A 105 -9.99 -5.54 -5.09
C CYS A 105 -11.38 -6.16 -4.92
N ASN A 106 -12.10 -5.85 -3.82
CA ASN A 106 -13.42 -6.37 -3.46
C ASN A 106 -13.49 -7.90 -3.34
N LEU A 107 -12.42 -8.51 -2.82
CA LEU A 107 -12.35 -9.96 -2.64
C LEU A 107 -12.24 -10.32 -1.16
N LYS A 108 -12.88 -11.41 -0.79
CA LYS A 108 -12.61 -12.14 0.44
C LYS A 108 -11.44 -13.07 0.22
N ILE A 109 -10.54 -13.16 1.20
CA ILE A 109 -9.26 -13.86 1.09
C ILE A 109 -8.93 -14.59 2.38
N PRO A 110 -8.24 -15.75 2.31
CA PRO A 110 -7.97 -16.56 3.49
C PRO A 110 -6.88 -15.98 4.40
N PHE A 111 -5.93 -15.24 3.83
CA PHE A 111 -4.82 -14.63 4.57
C PHE A 111 -4.41 -13.28 4.00
N MET A 112 -3.69 -12.52 4.80
CA MET A 112 -2.95 -11.33 4.38
C MET A 112 -1.48 -11.45 4.78
N LEU A 113 -0.61 -10.69 4.13
CA LEU A 113 0.84 -10.76 4.29
C LEU A 113 1.36 -9.64 5.17
N ASP A 114 2.47 -9.86 5.85
CA ASP A 114 3.15 -8.87 6.67
C ASP A 114 3.93 -7.87 5.80
N SER A 115 4.09 -6.65 6.30
CA SER A 115 4.94 -5.63 5.68
C SER A 115 5.41 -4.61 6.69
N GLY A 116 6.46 -3.89 6.32
CA GLY A 116 7.02 -2.79 7.11
C GLY A 116 8.52 -2.93 7.31
N ILE A 117 9.06 -2.02 8.10
CA ILE A 117 10.49 -1.92 8.38
C ILE A 117 10.67 -1.95 9.90
N GLU A 118 11.65 -2.70 10.36
CA GLU A 118 12.06 -2.67 11.76
C GLU A 118 12.95 -1.45 12.03
N SER A 119 12.72 -0.82 13.17
CA SER A 119 13.58 0.25 13.66
C SER A 119 13.47 0.34 15.19
N PRO A 120 14.55 0.74 15.89
CA PRO A 120 14.56 0.91 17.35
C PRO A 120 13.47 1.84 17.88
N VAL A 121 13.05 2.85 17.11
CA VAL A 121 12.00 3.79 17.56
C VAL A 121 10.66 3.10 17.78
N PHE A 122 10.32 2.05 17.03
CA PHE A 122 9.04 1.34 17.14
C PHE A 122 8.90 0.51 18.42
N SER A 123 10.02 0.17 19.08
CA SER A 123 10.01 -0.44 20.42
C SER A 123 9.86 0.60 21.53
N LYS A 124 10.20 1.87 21.25
CA LYS A 124 10.16 2.96 22.23
C LYS A 124 8.89 3.80 22.16
N ARG A 125 8.26 3.87 20.99
CA ARG A 125 7.11 4.76 20.70
C ARG A 125 6.08 4.04 19.85
N LYS A 126 4.82 4.21 20.19
CA LYS A 126 3.69 3.73 19.40
C LYS A 126 3.46 4.65 18.20
N ILE A 127 4.10 4.34 17.06
CA ILE A 127 3.97 5.09 15.82
C ILE A 127 2.94 4.38 14.93
N ILE A 128 1.80 5.02 14.74
CA ILE A 128 0.72 4.52 13.89
C ILE A 128 1.07 4.80 12.42
N GLY A 129 0.87 3.82 11.55
CA GLY A 129 1.22 3.92 10.12
C GLY A 129 2.70 3.63 9.82
N GLY A 130 3.54 3.39 10.85
CA GLY A 130 4.94 3.00 10.73
C GLY A 130 5.22 1.57 11.18
N GLY A 131 6.48 1.14 11.12
CA GLY A 131 6.97 -0.15 11.62
C GLY A 131 6.46 -1.38 10.86
N VAL A 132 6.73 -2.55 11.45
CA VAL A 132 6.24 -3.83 10.95
C VAL A 132 4.75 -3.95 11.26
N ARG A 133 3.95 -4.18 10.23
CA ARG A 133 2.50 -4.39 10.32
C ARG A 133 2.17 -5.80 9.87
N GLN A 134 1.57 -6.54 10.78
CA GLN A 134 1.18 -7.94 10.52
C GLN A 134 -0.12 -8.00 9.71
N LYS A 135 -0.17 -8.92 8.76
CA LYS A 135 -1.35 -9.21 7.94
C LYS A 135 -1.94 -7.95 7.29
N CYS A 136 -1.10 -7.08 6.75
CA CYS A 136 -1.51 -5.78 6.22
C CYS A 136 -1.58 -5.71 4.70
N ILE A 137 -0.95 -6.64 3.95
CA ILE A 137 -0.93 -6.66 2.48
C ILE A 137 -1.88 -7.69 1.92
N CYS A 138 -2.73 -7.29 0.99
CA CYS A 138 -3.56 -8.21 0.22
C CYS A 138 -2.70 -9.03 -0.76
N PRO A 139 -2.72 -10.37 -0.71
CA PRO A 139 -1.91 -11.19 -1.62
C PRO A 139 -2.36 -11.10 -3.08
N ILE A 140 -3.59 -10.67 -3.34
CA ILE A 140 -4.17 -10.58 -4.69
C ILE A 140 -3.77 -9.27 -5.38
N CYS A 141 -4.05 -8.12 -4.76
CA CYS A 141 -3.82 -6.83 -5.41
C CYS A 141 -2.55 -6.10 -4.94
N GLY A 142 -1.87 -6.61 -3.92
CA GLY A 142 -0.69 -5.98 -3.33
C GLY A 142 -0.97 -4.73 -2.49
N GLY A 143 -2.23 -4.29 -2.42
CA GLY A 143 -2.60 -3.11 -1.64
C GLY A 143 -2.53 -3.36 -0.13
N ASN A 144 -2.16 -2.34 0.62
CA ASN A 144 -1.93 -2.41 2.05
C ASN A 144 -3.12 -1.88 2.88
N ASP A 145 -2.99 -1.95 4.20
CA ASP A 145 -3.97 -1.47 5.18
C ASP A 145 -4.27 0.02 5.03
N ARG A 146 -3.24 0.86 4.84
CA ARG A 146 -3.38 2.32 4.67
C ARG A 146 -4.16 2.67 3.40
N GLU A 147 -3.87 1.98 2.28
CA GLU A 147 -4.64 2.13 1.04
C GLU A 147 -6.10 1.68 1.21
N ARG A 148 -6.36 0.60 1.97
CA ARG A 148 -7.73 0.16 2.27
C ARG A 148 -8.49 1.20 3.09
N TRP A 149 -7.83 1.83 4.08
CA TRP A 149 -8.42 2.89 4.87
C TRP A 149 -8.67 4.15 4.03
N LEU A 150 -7.67 4.59 3.26
CA LEU A 150 -7.83 5.71 2.33
C LEU A 150 -9.02 5.49 1.38
N LYS A 151 -9.11 4.31 0.74
CA LYS A 151 -10.24 3.99 -0.13
C LYS A 151 -11.57 4.06 0.60
N TYR A 152 -11.63 3.56 1.82
CA TYR A 152 -12.85 3.63 2.63
C TYR A 152 -13.28 5.07 2.87
N VAL A 153 -12.38 5.94 3.33
CA VAL A 153 -12.67 7.36 3.57
C VAL A 153 -13.08 8.07 2.29
N LEU A 154 -12.31 7.93 1.23
CA LEU A 154 -12.65 8.53 -0.08
C LEU A 154 -14.03 8.10 -0.59
N ASN A 155 -14.40 6.84 -0.43
CA ASN A 155 -15.68 6.33 -0.90
C ASN A 155 -16.85 6.69 0.03
N ASN A 156 -16.71 6.40 1.31
CA ASN A 156 -17.84 6.37 2.24
C ASN A 156 -18.04 7.71 2.97
N GLN A 157 -16.96 8.46 3.22
CA GLN A 157 -17.06 9.75 3.89
C GLN A 157 -17.13 10.92 2.89
N MET A 158 -16.49 10.78 1.72
CA MET A 158 -16.41 11.87 0.76
C MET A 158 -17.25 11.64 -0.51
N SER A 159 -17.74 10.42 -0.76
CA SER A 159 -18.34 10.00 -2.03
C SER A 159 -17.46 10.36 -3.25
N PHE A 160 -16.14 10.40 -3.03
CA PHE A 160 -15.13 10.94 -3.94
C PHE A 160 -15.19 10.31 -5.33
N PHE A 161 -15.30 8.97 -5.40
CA PHE A 161 -15.28 8.27 -6.69
C PHE A 161 -16.52 8.54 -7.58
N ASN A 162 -17.55 9.22 -7.05
CA ASN A 162 -18.73 9.66 -7.81
C ASN A 162 -18.67 11.13 -8.21
N LYS A 163 -17.64 11.87 -7.76
CA LYS A 163 -17.48 13.30 -8.04
C LYS A 163 -16.91 13.52 -9.45
N LYS A 164 -16.88 14.79 -9.83
CA LYS A 164 -16.14 15.33 -10.97
C LYS A 164 -15.17 16.39 -10.46
N GLY A 165 -14.15 16.69 -11.21
CA GLY A 165 -13.21 17.76 -10.86
C GLY A 165 -11.77 17.43 -11.24
N THR A 166 -10.86 18.29 -10.83
CA THR A 166 -9.42 18.16 -11.02
C THR A 166 -8.77 17.60 -9.76
N VAL A 167 -7.92 16.58 -9.93
CA VAL A 167 -7.25 15.89 -8.82
C VAL A 167 -5.76 15.88 -9.06
N LEU A 168 -4.97 16.31 -8.06
CA LEU A 168 -3.53 16.10 -7.98
C LEU A 168 -3.26 15.03 -6.93
N HIS A 169 -2.46 14.02 -7.27
CA HIS A 169 -2.12 12.95 -6.35
C HIS A 169 -0.61 12.76 -6.30
N PHE A 170 0.01 13.14 -5.19
CA PHE A 170 1.43 12.96 -4.93
C PHE A 170 1.72 11.53 -4.48
N ALA A 171 2.83 10.95 -4.96
CA ALA A 171 3.30 9.60 -4.65
C ALA A 171 2.16 8.56 -4.74
N PRO A 172 1.46 8.42 -5.89
CA PRO A 172 0.17 7.76 -5.97
C PRO A 172 0.24 6.28 -5.64
N GLU A 173 -0.65 5.83 -4.76
CA GLU A 173 -0.84 4.42 -4.48
C GLU A 173 -1.54 3.74 -5.67
N LYS A 174 -0.94 2.65 -6.13
CA LYS A 174 -1.33 1.97 -7.37
C LYS A 174 -2.82 1.59 -7.44
N GLN A 175 -3.40 1.11 -6.33
CA GLN A 175 -4.81 0.67 -6.34
C GLN A 175 -5.78 1.85 -6.31
N ILE A 176 -5.41 2.93 -5.63
CA ILE A 176 -6.17 4.19 -5.60
C ILE A 176 -6.11 4.88 -6.96
N GLU A 177 -4.91 5.01 -7.54
CA GLU A 177 -4.72 5.55 -8.89
C GLU A 177 -5.58 4.82 -9.91
N LYS A 178 -5.50 3.47 -9.96
CA LYS A 178 -6.31 2.65 -10.87
C LYS A 178 -7.80 2.96 -10.74
N LYS A 179 -8.27 3.12 -9.51
CA LYS A 179 -9.68 3.43 -9.24
C LYS A 179 -10.07 4.84 -9.69
N ILE A 180 -9.22 5.85 -9.43
CA ILE A 180 -9.49 7.24 -9.84
C ILE A 180 -9.47 7.35 -11.37
N ARG A 181 -8.47 6.76 -12.05
CA ARG A 181 -8.37 6.75 -13.52
C ARG A 181 -9.58 6.09 -14.21
N SER A 182 -10.31 5.22 -13.52
CA SER A 182 -11.55 4.64 -14.04
C SER A 182 -12.72 5.62 -14.08
N ASN A 183 -12.69 6.70 -13.32
CA ASN A 183 -13.71 7.76 -13.33
C ASN A 183 -13.39 8.81 -14.40
N LYS A 184 -14.03 8.68 -15.57
CA LYS A 184 -13.83 9.60 -16.71
C LYS A 184 -14.33 11.04 -16.48
N LYS A 185 -14.99 11.32 -15.35
CA LYS A 185 -15.44 12.67 -14.98
C LYS A 185 -14.36 13.46 -14.22
N MET A 186 -13.24 12.81 -13.87
CA MET A 186 -12.12 13.43 -13.20
C MET A 186 -10.99 13.71 -14.18
N ILE A 187 -10.41 14.91 -14.09
CA ILE A 187 -9.09 15.22 -14.65
C ILE A 187 -8.09 14.85 -13.57
N TYR A 188 -7.44 13.71 -13.74
CA TYR A 188 -6.55 13.13 -12.74
C TYR A 188 -5.11 13.23 -13.17
N ILE A 189 -4.29 13.86 -12.33
CA ILE A 189 -2.87 14.10 -12.53
C ILE A 189 -2.13 13.50 -11.35
N THR A 190 -1.16 12.65 -11.63
CA THR A 190 -0.25 12.12 -10.61
C THR A 190 1.07 12.89 -10.60
N ALA A 191 1.68 13.03 -9.44
CA ALA A 191 2.92 13.75 -9.23
C ALA A 191 3.87 12.98 -8.32
N ASP A 192 5.16 13.05 -8.60
CA ASP A 192 6.22 12.51 -7.76
C ASP A 192 7.47 13.37 -7.94
N ILE A 193 8.34 13.43 -6.94
CA ILE A 193 9.63 14.11 -7.04
C ILE A 193 10.60 13.33 -7.96
N GLU A 194 10.43 12.02 -8.07
CA GLU A 194 11.25 11.17 -8.90
C GLU A 194 10.65 11.01 -10.31
N ALA A 195 11.46 11.28 -11.32
CA ALA A 195 11.07 11.14 -12.72
C ALA A 195 10.66 9.70 -13.06
N GLY A 196 9.57 9.55 -13.81
CA GLY A 196 9.06 8.25 -14.28
C GLY A 196 8.17 7.50 -13.30
N ARG A 197 7.93 8.03 -12.09
CA ARG A 197 7.00 7.44 -11.11
C ARG A 197 5.56 7.90 -11.27
N ALA A 198 5.35 9.08 -11.87
CA ALA A 198 4.04 9.71 -12.03
C ALA A 198 3.94 10.45 -13.38
N ASP A 199 2.77 11.03 -13.67
CA ASP A 199 2.53 11.82 -14.90
C ASP A 199 3.38 13.09 -14.93
N ARG A 200 3.70 13.67 -13.76
CA ARG A 200 4.47 14.91 -13.60
C ARG A 200 5.55 14.75 -12.54
N VAL A 201 6.67 15.42 -12.78
CA VAL A 201 7.69 15.65 -11.74
C VAL A 201 7.34 16.94 -11.04
N GLU A 202 7.00 16.89 -9.76
CA GLU A 202 6.59 18.03 -8.96
C GLU A 202 7.20 17.96 -7.56
N ASP A 203 7.68 19.09 -7.10
CA ASP A 203 8.05 19.30 -5.71
C ASP A 203 6.84 19.87 -4.96
N ILE A 204 6.37 19.22 -3.91
CA ILE A 204 5.24 19.66 -3.11
C ILE A 204 5.47 21.04 -2.45
N THR A 205 6.74 21.46 -2.30
CA THR A 205 7.11 22.79 -1.79
C THR A 205 7.10 23.88 -2.87
N HIS A 206 6.97 23.51 -4.14
CA HIS A 206 6.94 24.41 -5.29
C HIS A 206 6.13 23.80 -6.44
N ILE A 207 4.81 23.80 -6.31
CA ILE A 207 3.88 23.18 -7.27
C ILE A 207 3.74 24.06 -8.51
N SER A 208 4.00 23.50 -9.71
CA SER A 208 4.00 24.26 -10.99
C SER A 208 2.60 24.68 -11.49
N PHE A 209 1.53 24.30 -10.80
CA PHE A 209 0.16 24.59 -11.18
C PHE A 209 -0.32 25.96 -10.66
N PRO A 210 -1.32 26.57 -11.35
CA PRO A 210 -1.90 27.84 -10.91
C PRO A 210 -2.61 27.77 -9.56
N ASP A 211 -2.87 28.93 -8.97
CA ASP A 211 -3.71 29.08 -7.78
C ASP A 211 -5.11 28.52 -8.01
N LYS A 212 -5.69 27.90 -6.99
CA LYS A 212 -7.08 27.40 -6.97
C LYS A 212 -7.42 26.51 -8.17
N TYR A 213 -6.50 25.65 -8.57
CA TYR A 213 -6.64 24.79 -9.74
C TYR A 213 -7.33 23.47 -9.42
N PHE A 214 -7.03 22.86 -8.26
CA PHE A 214 -7.49 21.52 -7.92
C PHE A 214 -8.75 21.52 -7.05
N ASP A 215 -9.68 20.60 -7.36
CA ASP A 215 -10.80 20.29 -6.49
C ASP A 215 -10.36 19.36 -5.34
N TYR A 216 -9.37 18.50 -5.61
CA TYR A 216 -8.80 17.58 -4.63
C TYR A 216 -7.29 17.48 -4.80
N ILE A 217 -6.57 17.44 -3.66
CA ILE A 217 -5.16 17.09 -3.62
C ILE A 217 -5.02 15.91 -2.65
N ILE A 218 -4.32 14.84 -3.05
CA ILE A 218 -4.04 13.66 -2.23
C ILE A 218 -2.54 13.55 -2.06
N CYS A 219 -2.04 13.44 -0.82
CA CYS A 219 -0.61 13.32 -0.52
C CYS A 219 -0.37 12.48 0.73
N ASN A 220 -0.47 11.15 0.59
CA ASN A 220 -0.30 10.24 1.72
C ASN A 220 1.15 9.84 1.88
N HIS A 221 1.65 9.87 3.12
CA HIS A 221 3.02 9.49 3.44
C HIS A 221 4.06 10.22 2.59
N VAL A 222 3.90 11.55 2.47
CA VAL A 222 4.78 12.47 1.76
C VAL A 222 5.38 13.49 2.72
N LEU A 223 4.56 14.07 3.60
CA LEU A 223 4.92 15.25 4.39
C LEU A 223 5.99 14.97 5.46
N GLU A 224 6.10 13.72 5.92
CA GLU A 224 7.17 13.29 6.83
C GLU A 224 8.57 13.31 6.20
N HIS A 225 8.64 13.39 4.86
CA HIS A 225 9.89 13.49 4.11
C HIS A 225 10.28 14.94 3.78
N ILE A 226 9.35 15.88 3.93
CA ILE A 226 9.52 17.26 3.47
C ILE A 226 10.12 18.13 4.57
N LYS A 227 11.33 18.64 4.37
CA LYS A 227 12.03 19.45 5.37
C LYS A 227 11.29 20.76 5.65
N ASP A 228 10.87 21.49 4.62
CA ASP A 228 10.07 22.71 4.75
C ASP A 228 8.57 22.40 4.62
N GLU A 229 7.99 21.90 5.73
CA GLU A 229 6.56 21.57 5.73
C GLU A 229 5.68 22.81 5.53
N LYS A 230 6.13 23.99 6.02
CA LYS A 230 5.39 25.22 5.86
C LYS A 230 5.25 25.58 4.38
N ALA A 231 6.34 25.51 3.61
CA ALA A 231 6.29 25.73 2.17
C ALA A 231 5.33 24.77 1.49
N ALA A 232 5.38 23.48 1.84
CA ALA A 232 4.47 22.46 1.29
C ALA A 232 2.99 22.81 1.59
N PHE A 233 2.63 23.09 2.84
CA PHE A 233 1.26 23.46 3.19
C PHE A 233 0.79 24.76 2.54
N MET A 234 1.67 25.76 2.38
CA MET A 234 1.33 26.98 1.67
C MET A 234 1.07 26.74 0.17
N GLU A 235 1.82 25.86 -0.47
CA GLU A 235 1.59 25.46 -1.87
C GLU A 235 0.30 24.65 -2.02
N LEU A 236 0.04 23.69 -1.12
CA LEU A 236 -1.23 22.98 -1.09
C LEU A 236 -2.41 23.95 -0.96
N LYS A 237 -2.29 24.95 -0.04
CA LYS A 237 -3.29 25.98 0.17
C LYS A 237 -3.48 26.89 -1.05
N ARG A 238 -2.41 27.22 -1.74
CA ARG A 238 -2.45 28.03 -2.97
C ARG A 238 -3.16 27.29 -4.11
N CYS A 239 -2.82 26.03 -4.30
CA CYS A 239 -3.30 25.23 -5.44
C CYS A 239 -4.71 24.66 -5.26
N ILE A 240 -5.19 24.49 -4.02
CA ILE A 240 -6.53 23.99 -3.77
C ILE A 240 -7.59 25.07 -3.98
N LYS A 241 -8.75 24.72 -4.57
CA LYS A 241 -9.91 25.61 -4.69
C LYS A 241 -10.53 25.92 -3.34
N THR A 242 -11.31 27.00 -3.25
CA THR A 242 -11.97 27.42 -2.00
C THR A 242 -12.83 26.29 -1.40
N ASP A 243 -13.58 25.54 -2.23
CA ASP A 243 -14.40 24.42 -1.80
C ASP A 243 -13.68 23.08 -1.95
N GLY A 244 -12.39 23.10 -2.31
CA GLY A 244 -11.57 21.92 -2.51
C GLY A 244 -11.16 21.26 -1.20
N LYS A 245 -10.60 20.04 -1.31
CA LYS A 245 -10.15 19.26 -0.15
C LYS A 245 -8.75 18.73 -0.38
N VAL A 246 -7.88 18.85 0.63
CA VAL A 246 -6.61 18.12 0.69
C VAL A 246 -6.81 16.91 1.56
N VAL A 247 -6.45 15.73 1.07
CA VAL A 247 -6.55 14.45 1.77
C VAL A 247 -5.15 13.89 1.96
N PHE A 248 -4.78 13.59 3.20
CA PHE A 248 -3.46 13.04 3.48
C PHE A 248 -3.43 12.16 4.73
N SER A 249 -2.37 11.40 4.86
CA SER A 249 -1.99 10.66 6.06
C SER A 249 -0.48 10.75 6.26
N VAL A 250 -0.06 10.60 7.50
CA VAL A 250 1.36 10.56 7.92
C VAL A 250 1.50 9.55 9.06
N PRO A 251 2.68 8.97 9.27
CA PRO A 251 2.97 8.25 10.51
C PRO A 251 2.82 9.19 11.70
N ILE A 252 2.06 8.77 12.72
CA ILE A 252 1.76 9.63 13.87
C ILE A 252 1.99 8.92 15.19
N CYS A 253 2.57 9.63 16.16
CA CYS A 253 2.69 9.20 17.56
C CYS A 253 1.79 10.08 18.43
N TRP A 254 0.62 9.56 18.85
CA TRP A 254 -0.34 10.30 19.64
C TRP A 254 0.11 10.62 21.08
N GLU A 255 1.23 10.03 21.51
CA GLU A 255 1.75 10.17 22.89
C GLU A 255 2.60 11.42 23.08
N ILE A 256 3.13 11.98 22.00
CA ILE A 256 4.03 13.14 22.02
C ILE A 256 3.53 14.25 21.10
N ASP A 257 4.08 15.44 21.24
CA ASP A 257 3.98 16.48 20.22
C ASP A 257 4.95 16.16 19.06
N THR A 258 4.76 16.79 17.92
CA THR A 258 5.61 16.57 16.72
C THR A 258 7.08 16.76 17.09
N TYR A 259 7.88 15.72 16.80
CA TYR A 259 9.30 15.65 17.11
C TYR A 259 10.14 15.90 15.87
N GLU A 260 10.91 16.96 15.94
CA GLU A 260 11.94 17.35 14.97
C GLU A 260 13.23 17.61 15.72
N ASN A 261 14.37 17.19 15.17
CA ASN A 261 15.67 17.41 15.80
C ASN A 261 16.75 17.70 14.75
N ASP A 262 17.25 18.92 14.74
CA ASP A 262 18.26 19.39 13.77
C ASP A 262 19.61 18.65 13.87
N SER A 263 19.86 17.93 14.95
CA SER A 263 21.06 17.09 15.10
C SER A 263 20.98 15.76 14.34
N VAL A 264 19.77 15.32 13.98
CA VAL A 264 19.50 14.09 13.23
C VAL A 264 19.72 14.35 11.73
N LYS A 265 20.92 14.03 11.24
CA LYS A 265 21.35 14.38 9.87
C LYS A 265 21.62 13.19 8.98
N THR A 266 22.11 12.07 9.54
CA THR A 266 22.46 10.88 8.76
C THR A 266 21.23 9.98 8.55
N ASP A 267 21.27 9.14 7.54
CA ASP A 267 20.24 8.15 7.26
C ASP A 267 20.07 7.18 8.44
N GLU A 268 21.17 6.82 9.10
CA GLU A 268 21.18 5.95 10.28
C GLU A 268 20.50 6.62 11.47
N ASP A 269 20.80 7.90 11.74
CA ASP A 269 20.16 8.66 12.82
C ASP A 269 18.65 8.79 12.57
N ARG A 270 18.25 9.08 11.34
CA ARG A 270 16.83 9.17 10.96
C ARG A 270 16.11 7.84 11.12
N LEU A 271 16.72 6.73 10.72
CA LEU A 271 16.17 5.41 10.94
C LEU A 271 15.92 5.14 12.44
N ILE A 272 16.87 5.53 13.30
CA ILE A 272 16.79 5.34 14.75
C ILE A 272 15.74 6.25 15.39
N GLU A 273 15.64 7.51 14.97
CA GLU A 273 14.79 8.52 15.62
C GLU A 273 13.39 8.61 15.02
N TYR A 274 13.25 8.43 13.71
CA TYR A 274 11.98 8.61 12.99
C TYR A 274 11.43 7.33 12.35
N GLY A 275 12.23 6.25 12.31
CA GLY A 275 11.80 4.95 11.81
C GLY A 275 12.07 4.68 10.34
N GLN A 276 12.52 5.69 9.57
CA GLN A 276 12.97 5.54 8.18
C GLN A 276 14.13 6.48 7.89
N LYS A 277 14.98 6.11 6.92
CA LYS A 277 16.21 6.83 6.57
C LYS A 277 15.97 8.22 5.97
N ASP A 278 14.81 8.44 5.40
CA ASP A 278 14.40 9.63 4.68
C ASP A 278 13.32 10.47 5.39
N HIS A 279 12.86 10.03 6.58
CA HIS A 279 12.00 10.84 7.42
C HIS A 279 12.79 11.98 8.07
N VAL A 280 12.17 13.14 8.18
CA VAL A 280 12.77 14.33 8.82
C VAL A 280 12.02 14.75 10.08
N ARG A 281 10.88 14.11 10.36
CA ARG A 281 10.08 14.31 11.57
C ARG A 281 9.23 13.11 11.91
N LEU A 282 8.75 13.11 13.14
CA LEU A 282 7.70 12.24 13.62
C LEU A 282 6.53 13.10 14.08
N TYR A 283 5.43 13.06 13.35
CA TYR A 283 4.22 13.80 13.69
C TYR A 283 3.62 13.33 15.00
N GLY A 284 3.05 14.27 15.76
CA GLY A 284 2.48 14.06 17.07
C GLY A 284 1.03 14.51 17.20
N ARG A 285 0.54 14.51 18.44
CA ARG A 285 -0.85 14.88 18.79
C ARG A 285 -1.19 16.35 18.47
N ASP A 286 -0.19 17.20 18.31
CA ASP A 286 -0.28 18.62 17.94
C ASP A 286 -0.53 18.86 16.46
N LEU A 287 -0.56 17.81 15.60
CA LEU A 287 -0.70 17.96 14.16
C LEU A 287 -1.92 18.79 13.77
N LYS A 288 -3.05 18.63 14.46
CA LYS A 288 -4.25 19.42 14.17
C LYS A 288 -4.00 20.91 14.32
N SER A 289 -3.42 21.34 15.45
CA SER A 289 -3.13 22.77 15.72
C SER A 289 -2.10 23.32 14.73
N ARG A 290 -1.08 22.55 14.36
CA ARG A 290 -0.11 22.94 13.32
C ARG A 290 -0.79 23.22 11.97
N LEU A 291 -1.74 22.38 11.56
CA LEU A 291 -2.50 22.55 10.33
C LEU A 291 -3.39 23.79 10.37
N GLU A 292 -4.01 24.06 11.52
CA GLU A 292 -4.84 25.25 11.75
C GLU A 292 -3.99 26.53 11.75
N GLU A 293 -2.75 26.49 12.25
CA GLU A 293 -1.78 27.59 12.16
C GLU A 293 -1.37 27.91 10.70
N PHE A 294 -1.33 26.91 9.81
CA PHE A 294 -1.16 27.13 8.38
C PHE A 294 -2.43 27.68 7.70
N GLY A 295 -3.53 27.80 8.46
CA GLY A 295 -4.78 28.39 8.01
C GLY A 295 -5.68 27.44 7.26
N PHE A 296 -5.65 26.18 7.61
CA PHE A 296 -6.63 25.17 7.20
C PHE A 296 -7.64 24.91 8.30
N HIS A 297 -8.86 24.57 7.91
CA HIS A 297 -9.75 23.82 8.77
C HIS A 297 -9.41 22.32 8.64
N ALA A 298 -9.02 21.68 9.75
CA ALA A 298 -8.52 20.31 9.77
C ALA A 298 -9.49 19.35 10.47
N GLU A 299 -9.98 18.39 9.72
CA GLU A 299 -10.77 17.26 10.23
C GLU A 299 -9.99 15.96 10.00
N TYR A 300 -10.31 14.92 10.78
CA TYR A 300 -9.71 13.61 10.54
C TYR A 300 -10.68 12.46 10.83
N TYR A 301 -10.48 11.37 10.10
CA TYR A 301 -11.16 10.11 10.29
C TYR A 301 -10.19 9.07 10.82
N GLN A 302 -10.46 8.58 12.01
CA GLN A 302 -9.70 7.51 12.65
C GLN A 302 -10.48 6.20 12.56
N VAL A 303 -9.82 5.09 12.18
CA VAL A 303 -10.47 3.81 11.88
C VAL A 303 -11.46 3.40 12.97
N GLN A 304 -11.00 3.33 14.24
CA GLN A 304 -11.81 2.88 15.38
C GLN A 304 -12.99 3.80 15.74
N LYS A 305 -13.02 5.04 15.23
CA LYS A 305 -14.14 5.98 15.42
C LYS A 305 -15.20 5.86 14.35
N VAL A 306 -14.89 5.14 13.26
CA VAL A 306 -15.74 5.05 12.06
C VAL A 306 -16.24 3.63 11.83
N LEU A 307 -15.40 2.63 12.10
CA LEU A 307 -15.70 1.22 11.84
C LEU A 307 -15.96 0.45 13.12
N SER A 308 -16.82 -0.56 13.01
CA SER A 308 -16.99 -1.56 14.06
C SER A 308 -15.69 -2.38 14.21
N LYS A 309 -15.54 -3.01 15.39
CA LYS A 309 -14.40 -3.89 15.66
C LYS A 309 -14.32 -5.03 14.64
N GLU A 310 -15.47 -5.59 14.25
CA GLU A 310 -15.54 -6.66 13.28
C GLU A 310 -15.08 -6.21 11.87
N GLU A 311 -15.54 -5.06 11.38
CA GLU A 311 -15.11 -4.51 10.09
C GLU A 311 -13.61 -4.22 10.06
N LEU A 312 -13.09 -3.67 11.19
CA LEU A 312 -11.67 -3.39 11.35
C LEU A 312 -10.84 -4.68 11.28
N GLU A 313 -11.25 -5.73 12.00
CA GLU A 313 -10.57 -7.02 12.03
C GLU A 313 -10.62 -7.73 10.66
N ILE A 314 -11.77 -7.75 9.99
CA ILE A 314 -11.95 -8.36 8.67
C ILE A 314 -11.09 -7.64 7.62
N MET A 315 -11.01 -6.31 7.66
CA MET A 315 -10.19 -5.53 6.73
C MET A 315 -8.73 -5.39 7.17
N ARG A 316 -8.34 -5.90 8.33
CA ARG A 316 -6.98 -5.78 8.89
C ARG A 316 -6.49 -4.34 8.89
N LEU A 317 -7.28 -3.45 9.48
CA LEU A 317 -6.94 -2.04 9.64
C LEU A 317 -6.38 -1.77 11.03
N ILE A 318 -5.53 -0.75 11.14
CA ILE A 318 -4.98 -0.31 12.42
C ILE A 318 -5.99 0.64 13.09
N PRO A 319 -6.41 0.39 14.35
CA PRO A 319 -7.47 1.15 15.01
C PRO A 319 -7.26 2.67 15.02
N GLU A 320 -6.03 3.12 15.26
CA GLU A 320 -5.69 4.54 15.37
C GLU A 320 -5.19 5.16 14.07
N ASP A 321 -5.16 4.40 12.97
CA ASP A 321 -4.76 4.95 11.66
C ASP A 321 -5.74 6.05 11.23
N THR A 322 -5.18 7.09 10.62
CA THR A 322 -5.88 8.37 10.48
C THR A 322 -5.71 8.96 9.08
N ILE A 323 -6.82 9.34 8.48
CA ILE A 323 -6.84 10.17 7.27
C ILE A 323 -7.28 11.59 7.65
N TRP A 324 -6.49 12.57 7.26
CA TRP A 324 -6.76 13.99 7.43
C TRP A 324 -7.44 14.57 6.20
N ILE A 325 -8.40 15.47 6.42
CA ILE A 325 -9.07 16.24 5.38
C ILE A 325 -9.00 17.70 5.73
N LEU A 326 -8.33 18.48 4.86
CA LEU A 326 -8.18 19.92 5.03
C LEU A 326 -9.10 20.65 4.06
N SER A 327 -9.62 21.79 4.53
CA SER A 327 -10.35 22.77 3.74
C SER A 327 -9.88 24.18 4.10
N LEU A 328 -10.18 25.15 3.23
CA LEU A 328 -9.89 26.58 3.47
C LEU A 328 -10.97 27.22 4.30
#